data_7c7766f324b07351903f5c960fbae9e8
#
_entry.id   7c7766f324b07351903f5c960fbae9e8
#
_cell.length_a   1.000
_cell.length_b   1.000
_cell.length_c   1.000
_cell.angle_alpha   90.00
_cell.angle_beta   90.00
_cell.angle_gamma   90.00
#
_symmetry.space_group_name_H-M   'P 1'
#
loop_
_entity.id
_entity.type
_entity.pdbx_description
1 polymer ?
#
loop_
_entity_poly.entity_id
_entity_poly.type
_entity_poly.pdbx_seq_one_letter_code
_entity_poly.pdbx_strand_id
1 'polypeptide(L)'
;ERSRGLGDVYKRQIYQLPTTLCEMFLSEAFKKNPIEALDEDTLNTINRFFENNLNVSETARKLYVHRNTLVYRLEKVKKITGLDLREFEDAILFKVAVMVKKYFDSQNTAKF
;
A
#
# COMPACT_ATOMS: atom_id res chain seq x y z
N GLU A 1 -8.89 20.64 -2.32
CA GLU A 1 -10.22 20.09 -2.51
C GLU A 1 -10.38 19.36 -3.85
N ARG A 2 -9.78 19.89 -4.93
CA ARG A 2 -9.80 19.19 -6.22
C ARG A 2 -9.10 17.83 -6.10
N SER A 3 -7.97 17.77 -5.42
CA SER A 3 -7.26 16.51 -5.24
C SER A 3 -8.06 15.54 -4.37
N ARG A 4 -8.83 16.07 -3.42
CA ARG A 4 -9.71 15.25 -2.59
C ARG A 4 -10.86 14.66 -3.41
N GLY A 5 -11.48 15.47 -4.27
CA GLY A 5 -12.55 15.00 -5.15
C GLY A 5 -12.07 13.98 -6.14
N LEU A 6 -10.86 14.19 -6.71
CA LEU A 6 -10.26 13.24 -7.62
C LEU A 6 -9.93 11.93 -6.91
N GLY A 7 -9.47 11.98 -5.67
CA GLY A 7 -9.19 10.79 -4.88
C GLY A 7 -10.44 9.96 -4.63
N ASP A 8 -11.57 10.63 -4.34
CA ASP A 8 -12.82 9.92 -4.11
C ASP A 8 -13.36 9.26 -5.38
N VAL A 9 -13.26 9.94 -6.53
CA VAL A 9 -13.66 9.39 -7.82
C VAL A 9 -12.80 8.16 -8.14
N TYR A 10 -11.50 8.26 -7.92
CA TYR A 10 -10.55 7.18 -8.16
C TYR A 10 -10.87 5.96 -7.30
N LYS A 11 -11.15 6.16 -6.03
CA LYS A 11 -11.52 5.09 -5.11
C LYS A 11 -12.79 4.38 -5.55
N ARG A 12 -13.80 5.13 -6.00
CA ARG A 12 -15.06 4.54 -6.49
C ARG A 12 -14.82 3.69 -7.72
N GLN A 13 -13.97 4.14 -8.64
CA GLN A 13 -13.66 3.37 -9.84
C GLN A 13 -12.99 2.05 -9.50
N ILE A 14 -12.04 2.07 -8.57
CA ILE A 14 -11.36 0.84 -8.12
C ILE A 14 -12.36 -0.10 -7.46
N TYR A 15 -13.25 0.42 -6.63
CA TYR A 15 -14.25 -0.39 -5.93
C TYR A 15 -15.29 -1.00 -6.86
N GLN A 16 -15.40 -0.50 -8.10
CA GLN A 16 -16.30 -1.05 -9.11
C GLN A 16 -15.66 -2.14 -9.96
N LEU A 17 -14.37 -2.41 -9.77
CA LEU A 17 -13.69 -3.45 -10.52
C LEU A 17 -14.23 -4.83 -10.16
N PRO A 18 -14.42 -5.71 -11.16
CA PRO A 18 -14.80 -7.11 -10.88
C PRO A 18 -13.73 -7.80 -10.02
N THR A 19 -14.20 -8.75 -9.23
CA THR A 19 -13.33 -9.52 -8.35
C THR A 19 -12.15 -10.16 -9.08
N THR A 20 -12.41 -10.69 -10.27
CA THR A 20 -11.38 -11.33 -11.10
C THR A 20 -10.28 -10.34 -11.47
N LEU A 21 -10.66 -9.11 -11.83
CA LEU A 21 -9.68 -8.08 -12.17
C LEU A 21 -8.88 -7.66 -10.93
N CYS A 22 -9.51 -7.63 -9.77
CA CYS A 22 -8.81 -7.35 -8.51
C CYS A 22 -7.76 -8.40 -8.23
N GLU A 23 -8.10 -9.68 -8.41
CA GLU A 23 -7.14 -10.78 -8.24
C GLU A 23 -5.99 -10.68 -9.22
N MET A 24 -6.28 -10.40 -10.48
CA MET A 24 -5.25 -10.23 -11.51
C MET A 24 -4.33 -9.06 -11.18
N PHE A 25 -4.90 -7.94 -10.73
CA PHE A 25 -4.11 -6.77 -10.36
C PHE A 25 -3.17 -7.09 -9.19
N LEU A 26 -3.69 -7.72 -8.14
CA LEU A 26 -2.88 -8.08 -6.98
C LEU A 26 -1.77 -9.06 -7.34
N SER A 27 -2.08 -10.03 -8.18
CA SER A 27 -1.10 -11.01 -8.65
C SER A 27 0.02 -10.33 -9.44
N GLU A 28 -0.32 -9.37 -10.29
CA GLU A 28 0.65 -8.65 -11.10
C GLU A 28 1.49 -7.67 -10.25
N ALA A 29 0.86 -6.98 -9.30
CA ALA A 29 1.55 -5.99 -8.47
C ALA A 29 2.49 -6.65 -7.45
N PHE A 30 2.17 -7.86 -6.99
CA PHE A 30 2.95 -8.55 -5.96
C PHE A 30 3.41 -9.92 -6.47
N LYS A 31 4.31 -9.90 -7.45
CA LYS A 31 4.78 -11.11 -8.15
C LYS A 31 5.44 -12.13 -7.24
N LYS A 32 6.10 -11.68 -6.17
CA LYS A 32 6.81 -12.59 -5.26
C LYS A 32 5.92 -13.08 -4.13
N ASN A 33 5.19 -12.17 -3.52
CA ASN A 33 4.36 -12.46 -2.36
C ASN A 33 3.14 -11.56 -2.37
N PRO A 34 1.97 -12.08 -1.97
CA PRO A 34 0.80 -11.23 -1.82
C PRO A 34 0.97 -10.27 -0.64
N ILE A 35 0.15 -9.22 -0.62
CA ILE A 35 0.21 -8.21 0.42
C ILE A 35 -0.06 -8.81 1.82
N GLU A 36 -0.73 -9.96 1.88
CA GLU A 36 -0.97 -10.68 3.14
C GLU A 36 0.33 -11.10 3.84
N ALA A 37 1.44 -11.15 3.10
CA ALA A 37 2.74 -11.47 3.69
C ALA A 37 3.25 -10.34 4.60
N LEU A 38 2.65 -9.16 4.52
CA LEU A 38 3.03 -8.02 5.35
C LEU A 38 2.17 -7.99 6.60
N ASP A 39 2.82 -7.85 7.76
CA ASP A 39 2.09 -7.76 9.01
C ASP A 39 1.48 -6.38 9.20
N GLU A 40 0.60 -6.26 10.21
CA GLU A 40 -0.11 -5.03 10.48
C GLU A 40 0.82 -3.88 10.87
N ASP A 41 1.87 -4.17 11.63
CA ASP A 41 2.85 -3.17 12.02
C ASP A 41 3.57 -2.60 10.81
N THR A 42 3.94 -3.46 9.87
CA THR A 42 4.58 -3.02 8.62
C THR A 42 3.65 -2.15 7.80
N LEU A 43 2.39 -2.56 7.66
CA LEU A 43 1.39 -1.77 6.94
C LEU A 43 1.16 -0.41 7.59
N ASN A 44 1.14 -0.36 8.92
CA ASN A 44 1.00 0.90 9.65
C ASN A 44 2.21 1.81 9.40
N THR A 45 3.40 1.24 9.43
CA THR A 45 4.63 1.99 9.12
C THR A 45 4.58 2.57 7.71
N ILE A 46 4.13 1.78 6.74
CA ILE A 46 4.00 2.22 5.35
C ILE A 46 2.99 3.35 5.24
N ASN A 47 1.86 3.25 5.92
CA ASN A 47 0.84 4.29 5.90
C ASN A 47 1.39 5.61 6.45
N ARG A 48 2.16 5.55 7.54
CA ARG A 48 2.81 6.74 8.10
C ARG A 48 3.82 7.34 7.12
N PHE A 49 4.57 6.48 6.45
CA PHE A 49 5.52 6.93 5.43
C PHE A 49 4.82 7.68 4.30
N PHE A 50 3.68 7.16 3.84
CA PHE A 50 2.89 7.82 2.80
C PHE A 50 2.31 9.16 3.30
N GLU A 51 1.80 9.19 4.53
CA GLU A 51 1.27 10.41 5.13
C GLU A 51 2.33 11.51 5.25
N ASN A 52 3.60 11.12 5.34
CA ASN A 52 4.72 12.04 5.43
C ASN A 52 5.41 12.25 4.09
N ASN A 53 4.69 12.02 3.00
CA ASN A 53 5.13 12.32 1.63
C ASN A 53 6.44 11.62 1.26
N LEU A 54 6.60 10.38 1.67
CA LEU A 54 7.77 9.54 1.39
C LEU A 54 9.07 10.13 1.98
N ASN A 55 8.95 10.88 3.06
CA ASN A 55 10.10 11.45 3.75
C ASN A 55 10.55 10.51 4.86
N VAL A 56 11.68 9.86 4.66
CA VAL A 56 12.21 8.85 5.59
C VAL A 56 12.49 9.47 6.97
N SER A 57 13.20 10.60 6.99
CA SER A 57 13.62 11.22 8.25
C SER A 57 12.41 11.70 9.07
N GLU A 58 11.45 12.33 8.42
CA GLU A 58 10.25 12.83 9.09
C GLU A 58 9.39 11.68 9.63
N THR A 59 9.24 10.62 8.84
CA THR A 59 8.49 9.44 9.27
C THR A 59 9.14 8.77 10.47
N ALA A 60 10.46 8.60 10.42
CA ALA A 60 11.21 8.00 11.53
C ALA A 60 11.05 8.82 12.80
N ARG A 61 11.13 10.14 12.69
CA ARG A 61 10.94 11.04 13.84
C ARG A 61 9.55 10.86 14.45
N LYS A 62 8.52 10.81 13.63
CA LYS A 62 7.14 10.68 14.11
C LYS A 62 6.85 9.30 14.70
N LEU A 63 7.54 8.27 14.23
CA LEU A 63 7.41 6.91 14.76
C LEU A 63 8.34 6.65 15.95
N TYR A 64 9.16 7.63 16.33
CA TYR A 64 10.14 7.50 17.41
C TYR A 64 11.11 6.35 17.17
N VAL A 65 11.53 6.17 15.93
CA VAL A 65 12.52 5.17 15.56
C VAL A 65 13.71 5.84 14.89
N HIS A 66 14.85 5.14 14.88
CA HIS A 66 16.03 5.62 14.17
C HIS A 66 15.77 5.56 12.67
N ARG A 67 16.35 6.53 11.93
CA ARG A 67 16.20 6.58 10.47
C ARG A 67 16.61 5.26 9.82
N ASN A 68 17.70 4.67 10.26
CA ASN A 68 18.18 3.40 9.69
C ASN A 68 17.20 2.24 9.93
N THR A 69 16.47 2.27 11.03
CA THR A 69 15.43 1.27 11.32
C THR A 69 14.31 1.35 10.29
N LEU A 70 13.90 2.58 9.95
CA LEU A 70 12.86 2.76 8.93
C LEU A 70 13.36 2.31 7.57
N VAL A 71 14.59 2.67 7.20
CA VAL A 71 15.20 2.23 5.93
C VAL A 71 15.23 0.71 5.85
N TYR A 72 15.62 0.04 6.95
CA TYR A 72 15.64 -1.42 7.01
C TYR A 72 14.24 -2.00 6.75
N ARG A 73 13.23 -1.42 7.38
CA ARG A 73 11.84 -1.87 7.19
C ARG A 73 11.38 -1.72 5.74
N LEU A 74 11.73 -0.60 5.11
CA LEU A 74 11.39 -0.37 3.71
C LEU A 74 12.13 -1.33 2.77
N GLU A 75 13.38 -1.64 3.07
CA GLU A 75 14.14 -2.64 2.31
C GLU A 75 13.52 -4.03 2.44
N LYS A 76 13.02 -4.37 3.61
CA LYS A 76 12.33 -5.63 3.84
C LYS A 76 11.06 -5.72 3.00
N VAL A 77 10.29 -4.64 2.94
CA VAL A 77 9.11 -4.57 2.09
C VAL A 77 9.48 -4.80 0.62
N LYS A 78 10.56 -4.19 0.18
CA LYS A 78 11.07 -4.37 -1.19
C LYS A 78 11.40 -5.83 -1.47
N LYS A 79 12.01 -6.53 -0.54
CA LYS A 79 12.32 -7.94 -0.71
C LYS A 79 11.06 -8.80 -0.80
N ILE A 80 10.04 -8.47 -0.02
CA ILE A 80 8.80 -9.24 0.03
C ILE A 80 7.92 -8.97 -1.20
N THR A 81 7.73 -7.69 -1.54
CA THR A 81 6.79 -7.28 -2.59
C THR A 81 7.42 -6.99 -3.94
N GLY A 82 8.72 -6.74 -3.96
CA GLY A 82 9.40 -6.28 -5.17
C GLY A 82 9.28 -4.79 -5.41
N LEU A 83 8.61 -4.04 -4.52
CA LEU A 83 8.36 -2.61 -4.69
C LEU A 83 9.19 -1.81 -3.69
N ASP A 84 9.96 -0.84 -4.20
CA ASP A 84 10.70 0.10 -3.37
C ASP A 84 9.82 1.32 -3.11
N LEU A 85 9.28 1.41 -1.90
CA LEU A 85 8.32 2.45 -1.56
C LEU A 85 8.92 3.86 -1.48
N ARG A 86 10.24 3.95 -1.57
CA ARG A 86 10.91 5.27 -1.67
C ARG A 86 10.82 5.83 -3.09
N GLU A 87 10.52 4.98 -4.07
CA GLU A 87 10.27 5.37 -5.45
C GLU A 87 8.79 5.70 -5.61
N PHE A 88 8.50 6.85 -6.20
CA PHE A 88 7.13 7.37 -6.29
C PHE A 88 6.20 6.41 -7.03
N GLU A 89 6.65 5.87 -8.15
CA GLU A 89 5.81 4.96 -8.95
C GLU A 89 5.50 3.67 -8.20
N ASP A 90 6.48 3.11 -7.50
CA ASP A 90 6.26 1.92 -6.69
C ASP A 90 5.34 2.20 -5.51
N ALA A 91 5.47 3.37 -4.90
CA ALA A 91 4.61 3.78 -3.79
C ALA A 91 3.15 3.90 -4.25
N ILE A 92 2.91 4.49 -5.42
CA ILE A 92 1.56 4.59 -5.98
C ILE A 92 1.00 3.20 -6.26
N LEU A 93 1.77 2.35 -6.89
CA LEU A 93 1.32 0.99 -7.21
C LEU A 93 0.95 0.23 -5.94
N PHE A 94 1.77 0.35 -4.90
CA PHE A 94 1.50 -0.27 -3.61
C PHE A 94 0.20 0.27 -3.00
N LYS A 95 0.02 1.59 -3.01
CA LYS A 95 -1.18 2.23 -2.45
C LYS A 95 -2.44 1.75 -3.15
N VAL A 96 -2.42 1.70 -4.48
CA VAL A 96 -3.56 1.21 -5.26
C VAL A 96 -3.81 -0.25 -4.95
N ALA A 97 -2.77 -1.05 -4.86
CA ALA A 97 -2.91 -2.48 -4.55
C ALA A 97 -3.54 -2.70 -3.18
N VAL A 98 -3.17 -1.90 -2.19
CA VAL A 98 -3.80 -1.98 -0.85
C VAL A 98 -5.29 -1.65 -0.93
N MET A 99 -5.65 -0.65 -1.72
CA MET A 99 -7.06 -0.26 -1.90
C MET A 99 -7.85 -1.37 -2.58
N VAL A 100 -7.28 -1.98 -3.61
CA VAL A 100 -7.90 -3.11 -4.32
C VAL A 100 -8.08 -4.30 -3.39
N LYS A 101 -7.06 -4.59 -2.59
CA LYS A 101 -7.11 -5.68 -1.61
C LYS A 101 -8.22 -5.47 -0.59
N LYS A 102 -8.38 -4.27 -0.09
CA LYS A 102 -9.44 -3.94 0.87
C LYS A 102 -10.82 -4.12 0.24
N TYR A 103 -10.97 -3.72 -1.01
CA TYR A 103 -12.23 -3.91 -1.73
C TYR A 103 -12.53 -5.40 -1.90
N PHE A 104 -11.53 -6.17 -2.32
CA PHE A 104 -11.67 -7.61 -2.52
C PHE A 104 -12.10 -8.29 -1.22
N ASP A 105 -11.44 -7.98 -0.11
CA ASP A 105 -11.76 -8.57 1.19
C ASP A 105 -13.18 -8.19 1.64
N SER A 106 -13.58 -6.95 1.39
CA SER A 106 -14.92 -6.48 1.71
C SER A 106 -15.98 -7.25 0.94
N GLN A 107 -15.75 -7.51 -0.36
CA GLN A 107 -16.69 -8.26 -1.20
C GLN A 107 -16.81 -9.71 -0.72
N ASN A 108 -15.70 -10.34 -0.37
CA ASN A 108 -15.70 -11.71 0.12
C ASN A 108 -16.40 -11.82 1.47
N THR A 109 -16.20 -10.85 2.36
CA THR A 109 -16.88 -10.81 3.65
C THR A 109 -18.38 -10.58 3.51
N ALA A 110 -18.78 -9.78 2.54
CA ALA A 110 -20.20 -9.45 2.30
C ALA A 110 -21.02 -10.64 1.81
N LYS A 111 -20.36 -11.70 1.34
CA LYS A 111 -21.04 -12.91 0.87
C LYS A 111 -21.47 -13.84 2.00
N PHE A 112 -21.05 -13.55 3.20
CA PHE A 112 -21.43 -14.29 4.38
C PHE A 112 -22.39 -13.48 5.24
#